data_28d363d2cef8624af90e4b883810c166
#
_entry.id   28d363d2cef8624af90e4b883810c166
#
_cell.length_a   1.000
_cell.length_b   1.000
_cell.length_c   1.000
_cell.angle_alpha   90.00
_cell.angle_beta   90.00
_cell.angle_gamma   90.00
#
_symmetry.space_group_name_H-M   'P 1'
#
loop_
_entity.id
_entity.type
_entity.pdbx_description
1 polymer ?
#
loop_
_entity_poly.entity_id
_entity_poly.type
_entity_poly.pdbx_seq_one_letter_code
_entity_poly.pdbx_strand_id
1 'polypeptide(L)'
;MGNRPVNKNRKLGYGSYIGITIIILVSILRFDVGWDYPGYYETVYPSLDTYAIDRFEPFNKIICQLVSYTKWPPLLFIIYGLITYILVFSTLRKYTDNLFLATLTYLAFFYTTSLGPIRQGVALAIVLYAYRYLVTKAYLKYIGAVVIAGMFHYTAFVCILIPVIFYFMTFPRMILVLIIIGVGIRVIIRLYAEYFGYTYYLLADVEYSGGSFF
;
A
#
# COMPACT_ATOMS: atom_id res chain seq x y z
N MET A 1 26.62 13.27 1.37
CA MET A 1 25.70 13.25 0.23
C MET A 1 25.07 14.62 0.10
N GLY A 2 25.48 15.39 -0.93
CA GLY A 2 25.05 16.77 -1.10
C GLY A 2 23.57 16.88 -1.43
N ASN A 3 22.86 17.74 -0.72
CA ASN A 3 21.50 18.15 -1.03
C ASN A 3 21.46 18.79 -2.43
N ARG A 4 21.20 18.01 -3.47
CA ARG A 4 20.78 18.60 -4.73
C ARG A 4 19.37 19.16 -4.53
N PRO A 5 19.14 20.46 -4.76
CA PRO A 5 17.80 20.99 -4.69
C PRO A 5 16.96 20.27 -5.76
N VAL A 6 15.92 19.58 -5.31
CA VAL A 6 14.91 19.01 -6.22
C VAL A 6 14.32 20.18 -7.01
N ASN A 7 14.51 20.16 -8.32
CA ASN A 7 14.05 21.25 -9.19
C ASN A 7 12.52 21.31 -9.16
N LYS A 8 11.98 22.21 -8.34
CA LYS A 8 10.54 22.37 -8.09
C LYS A 8 9.71 22.74 -9.32
N ASN A 9 10.34 23.12 -10.43
CA ASN A 9 9.67 23.75 -11.57
C ASN A 9 9.69 22.91 -12.86
N ARG A 10 10.01 21.63 -12.80
CA ARG A 10 9.91 20.79 -14.00
C ARG A 10 8.46 20.65 -14.43
N LYS A 11 8.07 21.40 -15.46
CA LYS A 11 6.80 21.17 -16.16
C LYS A 11 6.88 19.77 -16.79
N LEU A 12 5.96 18.89 -16.42
CA LEU A 12 5.76 17.61 -17.11
C LEU A 12 5.39 17.88 -18.55
N GLY A 13 5.98 17.16 -19.48
CA GLY A 13 5.48 17.14 -20.85
C GLY A 13 4.05 16.58 -20.89
N TYR A 14 3.23 17.05 -21.80
CA TYR A 14 1.83 16.60 -21.97
C TYR A 14 1.72 15.07 -22.03
N GLY A 15 2.67 14.39 -22.69
CA GLY A 15 2.71 12.92 -22.76
C GLY A 15 2.77 12.22 -21.41
N SER A 16 3.48 12.81 -20.43
CA SER A 16 3.55 12.24 -19.07
C SER A 16 2.21 12.34 -18.33
N TYR A 17 1.51 13.46 -18.50
CA TYR A 17 0.17 13.62 -17.92
C TYR A 17 -0.82 12.62 -18.53
N ILE A 18 -0.81 12.50 -19.86
CA ILE A 18 -1.66 11.54 -20.57
C ILE A 18 -1.37 10.11 -20.09
N GLY A 19 -0.09 9.71 -20.05
CA GLY A 19 0.29 8.35 -19.59
C GLY A 19 -0.16 8.06 -18.17
N ILE A 20 0.07 8.99 -17.23
CA ILE A 20 -0.38 8.83 -15.83
C ILE A 20 -1.91 8.76 -15.75
N THR A 21 -2.61 9.61 -16.51
CA THR A 21 -4.09 9.58 -16.53
C THR A 21 -4.62 8.25 -17.06
N ILE A 22 -4.01 7.69 -18.10
CA ILE A 22 -4.38 6.37 -18.63
C ILE A 22 -4.18 5.29 -17.57
N ILE A 23 -3.04 5.29 -16.88
CA ILE A 23 -2.76 4.31 -15.80
C ILE A 23 -3.82 4.40 -14.69
N ILE A 24 -4.17 5.62 -14.29
CA ILE A 24 -5.21 5.84 -13.28
C ILE A 24 -6.55 5.32 -13.78
N LEU A 25 -6.97 5.70 -15.00
CA LEU A 25 -8.25 5.28 -15.56
C LEU A 25 -8.35 3.75 -15.69
N VAL A 26 -7.31 3.09 -16.20
CA VAL A 26 -7.27 1.63 -16.28
C VAL A 26 -7.41 0.99 -14.89
N SER A 27 -6.80 1.58 -13.89
CA SER A 27 -6.84 1.05 -12.52
C SER A 27 -8.20 1.20 -11.84
N ILE A 28 -8.84 2.37 -12.00
CA ILE A 28 -10.12 2.67 -11.34
C ILE A 28 -11.33 2.09 -12.07
N LEU A 29 -11.23 1.90 -13.39
CA LEU A 29 -12.29 1.33 -14.22
C LEU A 29 -12.14 -0.17 -14.46
N ARG A 30 -11.18 -0.81 -13.79
CA ARG A 30 -10.93 -2.25 -13.93
C ARG A 30 -12.16 -3.06 -13.50
N PHE A 31 -12.33 -4.20 -14.16
CA PHE A 31 -13.33 -5.20 -13.80
C PHE A 31 -12.63 -6.55 -13.71
N ASP A 32 -12.87 -7.28 -12.61
CA ASP A 32 -12.31 -8.62 -12.32
C ASP A 32 -10.78 -8.70 -12.48
N VAL A 33 -10.07 -7.68 -12.01
CA VAL A 33 -8.60 -7.62 -12.03
C VAL A 33 -8.06 -7.45 -10.62
N GLY A 34 -7.19 -8.36 -10.21
CA GLY A 34 -6.58 -8.46 -8.90
C GLY A 34 -7.21 -9.58 -8.08
N TRP A 35 -6.36 -10.36 -7.41
CA TRP A 35 -6.80 -11.57 -6.67
C TRP A 35 -7.81 -11.29 -5.55
N ASP A 36 -7.80 -10.10 -4.96
CA ASP A 36 -8.75 -9.70 -3.92
C ASP A 36 -10.07 -9.13 -4.51
N TYR A 37 -10.14 -8.94 -5.84
CA TYR A 37 -11.28 -8.30 -6.48
C TYR A 37 -12.61 -8.99 -6.20
N PRO A 38 -12.73 -10.33 -6.38
CA PRO A 38 -13.98 -11.04 -6.10
C PRO A 38 -14.40 -10.87 -4.64
N GLY A 39 -13.44 -10.99 -3.70
CA GLY A 39 -13.70 -10.83 -2.27
C GLY A 39 -14.29 -9.47 -1.92
N TYR A 40 -13.78 -8.38 -2.51
CA TYR A 40 -14.35 -7.04 -2.30
C TYR A 40 -15.69 -6.86 -3.01
N TYR A 41 -15.80 -7.36 -4.25
CA TYR A 41 -16.99 -7.18 -5.04
C TYR A 41 -18.17 -7.98 -4.48
N GLU A 42 -17.94 -9.22 -4.10
CA GLU A 42 -18.96 -10.15 -3.63
C GLU A 42 -19.27 -9.99 -2.14
N THR A 43 -18.24 -9.80 -1.31
CA THR A 43 -18.38 -9.76 0.15
C THR A 43 -18.85 -8.38 0.65
N VAL A 44 -18.38 -7.31 0.03
CA VAL A 44 -18.73 -5.95 0.48
C VAL A 44 -20.11 -5.52 -0.03
N TYR A 45 -20.55 -6.08 -1.16
CA TYR A 45 -21.81 -5.68 -1.79
C TYR A 45 -23.04 -6.50 -1.38
N PRO A 46 -23.03 -7.85 -1.34
CA PRO A 46 -24.23 -8.60 -0.96
C PRO A 46 -24.41 -8.71 0.55
N SER A 47 -23.30 -8.84 1.25
CA SER A 47 -23.30 -9.00 2.68
C SER A 47 -23.04 -7.68 3.39
N LEU A 48 -23.87 -6.71 3.30
CA LEU A 48 -23.99 -5.72 4.39
C LEU A 48 -24.13 -6.42 5.77
N ASP A 49 -23.71 -7.65 5.79
CA ASP A 49 -23.50 -8.46 6.95
C ASP A 49 -22.44 -7.72 7.78
N THR A 50 -22.92 -7.00 8.76
CA THR A 50 -22.17 -6.25 9.76
C THR A 50 -20.92 -7.00 10.25
N TYR A 51 -20.94 -8.31 10.22
CA TYR A 51 -19.89 -9.17 10.71
C TYR A 51 -18.58 -9.13 9.90
N ALA A 52 -18.66 -9.06 8.56
CA ALA A 52 -17.45 -8.99 7.71
C ALA A 52 -16.84 -7.57 7.77
N ILE A 53 -17.68 -6.54 7.84
CA ILE A 53 -17.25 -5.14 7.91
C ILE A 53 -16.64 -4.82 9.28
N ASP A 54 -17.08 -5.48 10.34
CA ASP A 54 -16.57 -5.23 11.70
C ASP A 54 -15.11 -5.63 11.90
N ARG A 55 -14.56 -6.47 11.04
CA ARG A 55 -13.15 -6.84 11.05
C ARG A 55 -12.26 -5.87 10.26
N PHE A 56 -12.83 -4.94 9.52
CA PHE A 56 -12.07 -3.99 8.73
C PHE A 56 -11.50 -2.86 9.60
N GLU A 57 -10.41 -2.29 9.14
CA GLU A 57 -9.82 -1.09 9.69
C GLU A 57 -10.78 0.10 9.57
N PRO A 58 -10.67 1.12 10.44
CA PRO A 58 -11.70 2.17 10.58
C PRO A 58 -12.08 2.88 9.28
N PHE A 59 -11.09 3.27 8.46
CA PHE A 59 -11.40 3.95 7.19
C PHE A 59 -12.03 3.03 6.16
N ASN A 60 -11.65 1.75 6.18
CA ASN A 60 -12.27 0.77 5.30
C ASN A 60 -13.75 0.55 5.65
N LYS A 61 -14.09 0.52 6.95
CA LYS A 61 -15.49 0.48 7.38
C LYS A 61 -16.30 1.63 6.82
N ILE A 62 -15.79 2.85 6.96
CA ILE A 62 -16.46 4.06 6.45
C ILE A 62 -16.64 3.99 4.93
N ILE A 63 -15.59 3.62 4.19
CA ILE A 63 -15.66 3.54 2.72
C ILE A 63 -16.63 2.44 2.28
N CYS A 64 -16.58 1.26 2.91
CA CYS A 64 -17.51 0.17 2.60
C CYS A 64 -18.95 0.56 2.89
N GLN A 65 -19.23 1.24 4.00
CA GLN A 65 -20.56 1.75 4.29
C GLN A 65 -21.02 2.76 3.24
N LEU A 66 -20.14 3.71 2.84
CA LEU A 66 -20.45 4.67 1.80
C LEU A 66 -20.80 3.97 0.47
N VAL A 67 -19.99 2.99 0.06
CA VAL A 67 -20.22 2.23 -1.17
C VAL A 67 -21.54 1.46 -1.10
N SER A 68 -21.85 0.87 0.04
CA SER A 68 -23.11 0.14 0.23
C SER A 68 -24.34 1.01 0.04
N TYR A 69 -24.32 2.26 0.53
CA TYR A 69 -25.41 3.21 0.31
C TYR A 69 -25.63 3.53 -1.17
N THR A 70 -24.56 3.58 -1.96
CA THR A 70 -24.66 3.87 -3.40
C THR A 70 -25.15 2.68 -4.21
N LYS A 71 -25.11 1.47 -3.66
CA LYS A 71 -25.35 0.18 -4.35
C LYS A 71 -24.53 0.02 -5.63
N TRP A 72 -23.35 0.64 -5.66
CA TRP A 72 -22.45 0.64 -6.82
C TRP A 72 -21.03 0.18 -6.43
N PRO A 73 -20.73 -1.13 -6.46
CA PRO A 73 -19.45 -1.70 -6.03
C PRO A 73 -18.21 -1.09 -6.70
N PRO A 74 -18.23 -0.72 -7.99
CA PRO A 74 -17.06 -0.10 -8.63
C PRO A 74 -16.56 1.16 -7.93
N LEU A 75 -17.42 1.87 -7.18
CA LEU A 75 -17.03 3.06 -6.42
C LEU A 75 -15.92 2.76 -5.42
N LEU A 76 -15.88 1.54 -4.84
CA LEU A 76 -14.80 1.12 -3.95
C LEU A 76 -13.45 1.22 -4.66
N PHE A 77 -13.32 0.59 -5.83
CA PHE A 77 -12.07 0.57 -6.59
C PHE A 77 -11.67 1.95 -7.10
N ILE A 78 -12.65 2.81 -7.42
CA ILE A 78 -12.41 4.19 -7.80
C ILE A 78 -11.79 4.97 -6.64
N ILE A 79 -12.38 4.90 -5.44
CA ILE A 79 -11.87 5.62 -4.26
C ILE A 79 -10.44 5.17 -3.93
N TYR A 80 -10.24 3.86 -3.79
CA TYR A 80 -8.92 3.31 -3.44
C TYR A 80 -7.87 3.58 -4.52
N GLY A 81 -8.24 3.40 -5.79
CA GLY A 81 -7.35 3.66 -6.91
C GLY A 81 -6.96 5.13 -7.00
N LEU A 82 -7.90 6.06 -6.89
CA LEU A 82 -7.60 7.50 -6.91
C LEU A 82 -6.64 7.89 -5.79
N ILE A 83 -6.91 7.47 -4.55
CA ILE A 83 -6.03 7.78 -3.42
C ILE A 83 -4.63 7.22 -3.69
N THR A 84 -4.53 5.94 -4.05
CA THR A 84 -3.26 5.26 -4.28
C THR A 84 -2.44 5.98 -5.36
N TYR A 85 -2.99 6.14 -6.55
CA TYR A 85 -2.20 6.60 -7.69
C TYR A 85 -1.91 8.10 -7.64
N ILE A 86 -2.81 8.93 -7.11
CA ILE A 86 -2.54 10.35 -6.89
C ILE A 86 -1.36 10.52 -5.93
N LEU A 87 -1.32 9.78 -4.82
CA LEU A 87 -0.24 9.86 -3.85
C LEU A 87 1.08 9.32 -4.42
N VAL A 88 1.05 8.17 -5.10
CA VAL A 88 2.24 7.58 -5.73
C VAL A 88 2.83 8.54 -6.76
N PHE A 89 2.06 8.98 -7.75
CA PHE A 89 2.58 9.82 -8.83
C PHE A 89 2.96 11.23 -8.34
N SER A 90 2.28 11.78 -7.34
CA SER A 90 2.69 13.02 -6.68
C SER A 90 4.07 12.88 -6.04
N THR A 91 4.37 11.72 -5.45
CA THR A 91 5.66 11.45 -4.82
C THR A 91 6.74 11.20 -5.85
N LEU A 92 6.49 10.35 -6.84
CA LEU A 92 7.43 10.08 -7.92
C LEU A 92 7.82 11.38 -8.64
N ARG A 93 6.83 12.20 -9.00
CA ARG A 93 7.08 13.50 -9.63
C ARG A 93 7.99 14.41 -8.80
N LYS A 94 7.83 14.38 -7.47
CA LYS A 94 8.59 15.26 -6.58
C LYS A 94 10.02 14.81 -6.36
N TYR A 95 10.28 13.49 -6.34
CA TYR A 95 11.54 12.94 -5.86
C TYR A 95 12.38 12.24 -6.93
N THR A 96 11.92 12.19 -8.18
CA THR A 96 12.68 11.59 -9.27
C THR A 96 13.04 12.62 -10.34
N ASP A 97 14.24 12.50 -10.88
CA ASP A 97 14.69 13.32 -12.03
C ASP A 97 14.14 12.79 -13.36
N ASN A 98 13.89 11.49 -13.44
CA ASN A 98 13.34 10.81 -14.61
C ASN A 98 12.00 10.15 -14.25
N LEU A 99 10.91 10.91 -14.43
CA LEU A 99 9.57 10.42 -14.12
C LEU A 99 9.16 9.22 -15.00
N PHE A 100 9.61 9.22 -16.26
CA PHE A 100 9.30 8.11 -17.17
C PHE A 100 9.88 6.79 -16.65
N LEU A 101 11.18 6.79 -16.31
CA LEU A 101 11.83 5.60 -15.74
C LEU A 101 11.21 5.18 -14.41
N ALA A 102 10.91 6.15 -13.53
CA ALA A 102 10.25 5.87 -12.25
C ALA A 102 8.86 5.27 -12.44
N THR A 103 8.10 5.75 -13.42
CA THR A 103 6.78 5.21 -13.77
C THR A 103 6.91 3.79 -14.32
N LEU A 104 7.86 3.54 -15.23
CA LEU A 104 8.11 2.18 -15.73
C LEU A 104 8.51 1.22 -14.61
N THR A 105 9.38 1.66 -13.70
CA THR A 105 9.77 0.85 -12.54
C THR A 105 8.55 0.55 -11.65
N TYR A 106 7.71 1.54 -11.40
CA TYR A 106 6.48 1.33 -10.64
C TYR A 106 5.54 0.35 -11.34
N LEU A 107 5.34 0.48 -12.64
CA LEU A 107 4.50 -0.44 -13.42
C LEU A 107 5.04 -1.87 -13.40
N ALA A 108 6.36 -2.03 -13.54
CA ALA A 108 6.98 -3.35 -13.61
C ALA A 108 6.92 -4.12 -12.29
N PHE A 109 7.08 -3.43 -11.15
CA PHE A 109 7.27 -4.09 -9.86
C PHE A 109 6.10 -3.95 -8.88
N PHE A 110 5.34 -2.87 -8.98
CA PHE A 110 4.36 -2.54 -7.94
C PHE A 110 2.92 -2.41 -8.44
N TYR A 111 2.72 -2.12 -9.73
CA TYR A 111 1.40 -1.82 -10.26
C TYR A 111 0.45 -3.00 -10.15
N THR A 112 0.83 -4.16 -10.65
CA THR A 112 0.00 -5.38 -10.60
C THR A 112 -0.29 -5.80 -9.17
N THR A 113 0.71 -5.71 -8.27
CA THR A 113 0.53 -5.99 -6.84
C THR A 113 -0.43 -4.99 -6.19
N SER A 114 -0.41 -3.72 -6.59
CA SER A 114 -1.31 -2.70 -6.04
C SER A 114 -2.77 -2.88 -6.48
N LEU A 115 -3.03 -3.68 -7.51
CA LEU A 115 -4.38 -4.00 -7.96
C LEU A 115 -5.04 -5.12 -7.12
N GLY A 116 -4.27 -5.95 -6.42
CA GLY A 116 -4.78 -6.98 -5.50
C GLY A 116 -5.17 -6.38 -4.15
N PRO A 117 -4.26 -6.29 -3.16
CA PRO A 117 -4.57 -5.84 -1.81
C PRO A 117 -4.76 -4.31 -1.76
N ILE A 118 -5.91 -3.83 -2.23
CA ILE A 118 -6.20 -2.39 -2.41
C ILE A 118 -6.06 -1.58 -1.12
N ARG A 119 -6.44 -2.13 0.04
CA ARG A 119 -6.28 -1.48 1.35
C ARG A 119 -4.81 -1.25 1.69
N GLN A 120 -3.99 -2.27 1.50
CA GLN A 120 -2.54 -2.17 1.68
C GLN A 120 -1.92 -1.21 0.66
N GLY A 121 -2.41 -1.20 -0.58
CA GLY A 121 -1.98 -0.28 -1.63
C GLY A 121 -2.11 1.18 -1.21
N VAL A 122 -3.29 1.57 -0.68
CA VAL A 122 -3.52 2.92 -0.14
C VAL A 122 -2.58 3.21 1.04
N ALA A 123 -2.48 2.28 1.98
CA ALA A 123 -1.64 2.48 3.16
C ALA A 123 -0.17 2.72 2.77
N LEU A 124 0.38 1.92 1.86
CA LEU A 124 1.73 2.10 1.34
C LEU A 124 1.90 3.40 0.54
N ALA A 125 0.89 3.81 -0.23
CA ALA A 125 0.92 5.08 -0.95
C ALA A 125 0.97 6.29 0.00
N ILE A 126 0.23 6.23 1.13
CA ILE A 126 0.29 7.26 2.17
C ILE A 126 1.68 7.30 2.83
N VAL A 127 2.26 6.14 3.16
CA VAL A 127 3.62 6.06 3.73
C VAL A 127 4.66 6.59 2.74
N LEU A 128 4.56 6.23 1.47
CA LEU A 128 5.42 6.74 0.41
C LEU A 128 5.31 8.27 0.29
N TYR A 129 4.10 8.81 0.32
CA TYR A 129 3.88 10.24 0.27
C TYR A 129 4.41 10.96 1.53
N ALA A 130 4.38 10.30 2.69
CA ALA A 130 4.92 10.79 3.94
C ALA A 130 6.46 10.83 3.97
N TYR A 131 7.16 10.20 3.02
CA TYR A 131 8.61 10.27 2.88
C TYR A 131 9.16 11.70 2.92
N ARG A 132 8.40 12.68 2.41
CA ARG A 132 8.75 14.10 2.49
C ARG A 132 8.97 14.60 3.92
N TYR A 133 8.26 14.04 4.89
CA TYR A 133 8.41 14.42 6.30
C TYR A 133 9.68 13.82 6.91
N LEU A 134 10.13 12.66 6.42
CA LEU A 134 11.43 12.11 6.79
C LEU A 134 12.57 12.98 6.29
N VAL A 135 12.52 13.39 5.01
CA VAL A 135 13.53 14.26 4.40
C VAL A 135 13.63 15.59 5.13
N THR A 136 12.51 16.14 5.61
CA THR A 136 12.46 17.41 6.34
C THR A 136 12.60 17.25 7.86
N LYS A 137 12.85 16.01 8.35
CA LYS A 137 12.96 15.66 9.78
C LYS A 137 11.71 16.04 10.60
N ALA A 138 10.56 16.15 9.95
CA ALA A 138 9.27 16.44 10.59
C ALA A 138 8.61 15.13 11.09
N TYR A 139 9.27 14.45 12.04
CA TYR A 139 8.92 13.10 12.46
C TYR A 139 7.49 12.95 12.99
N LEU A 140 6.97 13.95 13.72
CA LEU A 140 5.58 13.93 14.19
C LEU A 140 4.58 13.91 13.03
N LYS A 141 4.85 14.67 11.94
CA LYS A 141 4.00 14.65 10.75
C LYS A 141 4.09 13.30 10.02
N TYR A 142 5.27 12.68 10.03
CA TYR A 142 5.45 11.35 9.49
C TYR A 142 4.64 10.31 10.27
N ILE A 143 4.76 10.32 11.61
CA ILE A 143 4.01 9.40 12.48
C ILE A 143 2.51 9.59 12.28
N GLY A 144 2.02 10.84 12.23
CA GLY A 144 0.61 11.12 11.96
C GLY A 144 0.14 10.54 10.61
N ALA A 145 0.96 10.64 9.56
CA ALA A 145 0.64 10.03 8.28
C ALA A 145 0.64 8.49 8.34
N VAL A 146 1.57 7.87 9.11
CA VAL A 146 1.59 6.42 9.31
C VAL A 146 0.38 5.95 10.10
N VAL A 147 -0.08 6.73 11.09
CA VAL A 147 -1.33 6.43 11.81
C VAL A 147 -2.52 6.43 10.84
N ILE A 148 -2.61 7.43 9.95
CA ILE A 148 -3.65 7.46 8.90
C ILE A 148 -3.53 6.23 7.98
N ALA A 149 -2.31 5.86 7.56
CA ALA A 149 -2.08 4.66 6.76
C ALA A 149 -2.54 3.38 7.49
N GLY A 150 -2.27 3.28 8.79
CA GLY A 150 -2.71 2.17 9.64
C GLY A 150 -4.22 2.05 9.76
N MET A 151 -4.96 3.15 9.62
CA MET A 151 -6.43 3.12 9.57
C MET A 151 -6.98 2.54 8.25
N PHE A 152 -6.16 2.46 7.20
CA PHE A 152 -6.46 1.71 5.97
C PHE A 152 -5.94 0.27 6.03
N HIS A 153 -4.77 0.05 6.67
CA HIS A 153 -4.23 -1.30 6.80
C HIS A 153 -3.24 -1.37 7.96
N TYR A 154 -3.54 -2.18 8.97
CA TYR A 154 -2.81 -2.23 10.23
C TYR A 154 -1.31 -2.52 10.08
N THR A 155 -0.90 -3.30 9.06
CA THR A 155 0.53 -3.58 8.83
C THR A 155 1.36 -2.32 8.55
N ALA A 156 0.74 -1.21 8.12
CA ALA A 156 1.43 0.05 7.92
C ALA A 156 2.03 0.63 9.21
N PHE A 157 1.53 0.26 10.39
CA PHE A 157 2.12 0.71 11.67
C PHE A 157 3.58 0.30 11.83
N VAL A 158 4.03 -0.77 11.17
CA VAL A 158 5.46 -1.16 11.14
C VAL A 158 6.33 -0.03 10.59
N CYS A 159 5.80 0.79 9.70
CA CYS A 159 6.52 1.93 9.12
C CYS A 159 6.85 3.04 10.14
N ILE A 160 6.27 3.02 11.35
CA ILE A 160 6.67 3.92 12.46
C ILE A 160 8.15 3.73 12.81
N LEU A 161 8.70 2.55 12.58
CA LEU A 161 10.10 2.25 12.85
C LEU A 161 11.07 2.88 11.83
N ILE A 162 10.60 3.30 10.67
CA ILE A 162 11.47 3.85 9.61
C ILE A 162 12.29 5.05 10.07
N PRO A 163 11.76 6.07 10.79
CA PRO A 163 12.57 7.18 11.31
C PRO A 163 13.69 6.72 12.25
N VAL A 164 13.42 5.71 13.07
CA VAL A 164 14.40 5.14 14.00
C VAL A 164 15.54 4.49 13.21
N ILE A 165 15.20 3.72 12.19
CA ILE A 165 16.17 3.09 11.29
C ILE A 165 17.04 4.14 10.60
N PHE A 166 16.43 5.20 10.05
CA PHE A 166 17.15 6.29 9.38
C PHE A 166 18.06 7.09 10.33
N TYR A 167 17.66 7.25 11.59
CA TYR A 167 18.42 8.07 12.55
C TYR A 167 19.59 7.31 13.18
N PHE A 168 19.42 6.03 13.51
CA PHE A 168 20.39 5.27 14.28
C PHE A 168 21.33 4.38 13.45
N MET A 169 21.06 4.20 12.15
CA MET A 169 21.79 3.19 11.38
C MET A 169 22.76 3.78 10.37
N THR A 170 24.04 3.49 10.59
CA THR A 170 25.04 3.45 9.52
C THR A 170 24.77 2.23 8.64
N PHE A 171 25.12 2.31 7.34
CA PHE A 171 24.86 1.28 6.34
C PHE A 171 25.14 -0.17 6.79
N PRO A 172 26.30 -0.49 7.43
CA PRO A 172 26.57 -1.87 7.88
C PRO A 172 25.64 -2.31 9.01
N ARG A 173 25.26 -1.41 9.92
CA ARG A 173 24.32 -1.74 11.01
C ARG A 173 22.90 -1.96 10.47
N MET A 174 22.51 -1.26 9.42
CA MET A 174 21.22 -1.45 8.74
C MET A 174 21.10 -2.86 8.17
N ILE A 175 22.16 -3.36 7.50
CA ILE A 175 22.17 -4.73 6.97
C ILE A 175 22.02 -5.75 8.09
N LEU A 176 22.74 -5.61 9.19
CA LEU A 176 22.64 -6.52 10.34
C LEU A 176 21.23 -6.56 10.92
N VAL A 177 20.59 -5.40 11.08
CA VAL A 177 19.22 -5.32 11.60
C VAL A 177 18.21 -5.91 10.60
N LEU A 178 18.38 -5.69 9.31
CA LEU A 178 17.53 -6.31 8.29
C LEU A 178 17.64 -7.84 8.30
N ILE A 179 18.83 -8.37 8.52
CA ILE A 179 19.05 -9.82 8.69
C ILE A 179 18.35 -10.32 9.98
N ILE A 180 18.53 -9.63 11.08
CA ILE A 180 17.89 -10.00 12.38
C ILE A 180 16.36 -9.94 12.24
N ILE A 181 15.82 -8.89 11.61
CA ILE A 181 14.38 -8.77 11.35
C ILE A 181 13.93 -9.88 10.40
N GLY A 182 14.66 -10.15 9.34
CA GLY A 182 14.31 -11.20 8.35
C GLY A 182 14.27 -12.60 8.97
N VAL A 183 15.19 -12.90 9.90
CA VAL A 183 15.18 -14.16 10.66
C VAL A 183 14.10 -14.15 11.73
N GLY A 184 13.96 -13.04 12.45
CA GLY A 184 12.99 -12.89 13.53
C GLY A 184 11.55 -12.82 13.07
N ILE A 185 11.28 -12.31 11.85
CA ILE A 185 9.92 -12.14 11.33
C ILE A 185 9.22 -13.49 11.16
N ARG A 186 9.94 -14.55 10.78
CA ARG A 186 9.38 -15.91 10.70
C ARG A 186 8.90 -16.40 12.05
N VAL A 187 9.66 -16.14 13.10
CA VAL A 187 9.29 -16.54 14.47
C VAL A 187 8.08 -15.72 14.94
N ILE A 188 8.09 -14.42 14.68
CA ILE A 188 6.98 -13.51 15.04
C ILE A 188 5.70 -13.89 14.30
N ILE A 189 5.78 -14.16 12.99
CA ILE A 189 4.62 -14.59 12.20
C ILE A 189 4.07 -15.91 12.74
N ARG A 190 4.92 -16.85 13.08
CA ARG A 190 4.51 -18.13 13.63
C ARG A 190 3.78 -17.97 14.96
N LEU A 191 4.37 -17.22 15.90
CA LEU A 191 3.75 -16.95 17.21
C LEU A 191 2.43 -16.18 17.05
N TYR A 192 2.37 -15.22 16.12
CA TYR A 192 1.15 -14.49 15.83
C TYR A 192 0.07 -15.40 15.25
N ALA A 193 0.42 -16.27 14.31
CA ALA A 193 -0.51 -17.20 13.70
C ALA A 193 -1.03 -18.24 14.71
N GLU A 194 -0.18 -18.73 15.60
CA GLU A 194 -0.56 -19.63 16.69
C GLU A 194 -1.49 -18.93 17.70
N TYR A 195 -1.19 -17.68 18.09
CA TYR A 195 -1.98 -16.94 19.08
C TYR A 195 -3.36 -16.53 18.54
N PHE A 196 -3.47 -16.13 17.27
CA PHE A 196 -4.72 -15.70 16.65
C PHE A 196 -5.47 -16.79 15.87
N GLY A 197 -4.98 -18.04 15.90
CA GLY A 197 -5.62 -19.17 15.20
C GLY A 197 -5.45 -19.14 13.68
N TYR A 198 -4.51 -18.37 13.14
CA TYR A 198 -4.18 -18.31 11.71
C TYR A 198 -3.21 -19.40 11.26
N THR A 199 -3.17 -20.54 11.97
CA THR A 199 -2.30 -21.70 11.66
C THR A 199 -2.51 -22.24 10.25
N TYR A 200 -3.68 -22.02 9.66
CA TYR A 200 -3.97 -22.39 8.27
C TYR A 200 -2.96 -21.80 7.28
N TYR A 201 -2.52 -20.56 7.48
CA TYR A 201 -1.53 -19.92 6.60
C TYR A 201 -0.12 -20.47 6.76
N LEU A 202 0.20 -21.11 7.90
CA LEU A 202 1.49 -21.76 8.14
C LEU A 202 1.53 -23.16 7.52
N LEU A 203 0.38 -23.80 7.35
CA LEU A 203 0.26 -25.14 6.76
C LEU A 203 0.16 -25.08 5.22
N ALA A 204 -0.32 -23.96 4.66
CA ALA A 204 -0.40 -23.75 3.22
C ALA A 204 0.97 -23.73 2.52
N ASP A 205 2.05 -23.40 3.23
CA ASP A 205 3.42 -23.50 2.70
C ASP A 205 3.90 -24.95 2.45
N VAL A 206 3.21 -25.94 3.00
CA VAL A 206 3.60 -27.37 2.89
C VAL A 206 2.88 -28.05 1.71
N GLU A 207 1.72 -27.56 1.28
CA GLU A 207 0.91 -28.16 0.20
C GLU A 207 1.02 -27.46 -1.15
N TYR A 208 1.86 -26.39 -1.27
CA TYR A 208 2.02 -25.66 -2.52
C TYR A 208 2.98 -26.33 -3.51
N SER A 209 2.77 -27.62 -3.76
CA SER A 209 3.23 -28.25 -4.98
C SER A 209 2.02 -28.60 -5.86
N GLY A 210 1.48 -27.59 -6.53
CA GLY A 210 0.59 -27.74 -7.67
C GLY A 210 -0.88 -28.04 -7.32
N GLY A 211 -1.66 -27.02 -7.03
CA GLY A 211 -3.10 -27.13 -6.96
C GLY A 211 -3.75 -25.74 -6.97
N SER A 212 -4.57 -25.50 -7.97
CA SER A 212 -5.39 -24.31 -8.20
C SER A 212 -6.19 -23.89 -6.98
N PHE A 213 -6.17 -22.58 -6.68
CA PHE A 213 -7.16 -21.96 -5.80
C PHE A 213 -8.52 -21.94 -6.48
N PHE A 214 -9.51 -22.48 -5.83
CA PHE A 214 -10.90 -22.08 -5.93
C PHE A 214 -11.36 -21.54 -4.59
#